data_2a52781ab5e71c0151f66bd312cbadff
#
_entry.id   2a52781ab5e71c0151f66bd312cbadff
#
_cell.length_a   1.000
_cell.length_b   1.000
_cell.length_c   1.000
_cell.angle_alpha   90.00
_cell.angle_beta   90.00
_cell.angle_gamma   90.00
#
_symmetry.space_group_name_H-M   'P 1'
#
loop_
_entity.id
_entity.type
_entity.pdbx_description
1 polymer ?
#
loop_
_entity_poly.entity_id
_entity_poly.type
_entity_poly.pdbx_seq_one_letter_code
_entity_poly.pdbx_strand_id
1 'polypeptide(L)'
;MLVAACGTGEGSPKVQITPLAPTPSSIPVAGPTAEVTEVQGFIFPIEGACLPSNDDLMPNAPREYRNGIHQGVDFYGGDNCVSIVRGTPVRAAKAGRVIRATLNYHDLTWDELQALNERLALGEANDPDILDAFRGRQVWVDHGGGLVTRYAHMEGIAPGIDIGVTVEAGQELGYVGESGTPESLTAPGTEYHLHFEIWVGNHYLGQGLPPGEVRALYEKAFSP
;
A
#
# COMPACT_ATOMS: atom_id res chain seq x y z
N MET A 1 57.38 11.62 66.83
CA MET A 1 57.95 10.32 66.49
C MET A 1 56.86 9.49 65.77
N LEU A 2 56.93 9.35 64.53
CA LEU A 2 56.80 8.16 63.72
C LEU A 2 56.65 8.53 62.26
N VAL A 3 57.34 7.84 61.50
CA VAL A 3 57.80 7.99 60.13
C VAL A 3 56.69 7.69 59.11
N ALA A 4 56.60 8.52 58.05
CA ALA A 4 55.83 8.29 56.85
C ALA A 4 56.55 7.24 55.98
N ALA A 5 55.76 6.31 55.39
CA ALA A 5 56.24 5.43 54.32
C ALA A 5 55.50 5.78 53.02
N CYS A 6 56.28 6.16 52.01
CA CYS A 6 55.86 6.34 50.63
C CYS A 6 55.53 4.97 49.98
N GLY A 7 54.35 4.83 49.40
CA GLY A 7 54.03 3.75 48.48
C GLY A 7 54.02 4.26 47.05
N THR A 8 54.88 3.71 46.22
CA THR A 8 55.03 3.99 44.80
C THR A 8 53.87 3.32 44.01
N GLY A 9 53.08 4.14 43.33
CA GLY A 9 52.05 3.66 42.43
C GLY A 9 52.63 3.15 41.12
N GLU A 10 52.43 1.88 40.84
CA GLU A 10 52.70 1.29 39.53
C GLU A 10 51.66 1.74 38.50
N GLY A 11 52.13 2.32 37.43
CA GLY A 11 51.29 2.78 36.33
C GLY A 11 50.75 1.62 35.52
N SER A 12 49.41 1.55 35.41
CA SER A 12 48.74 0.61 34.51
C SER A 12 49.05 0.92 33.05
N PRO A 13 49.28 -0.08 32.20
CA PRO A 13 49.57 0.13 30.78
C PRO A 13 48.34 0.73 30.07
N LYS A 14 48.53 1.87 29.39
CA LYS A 14 47.53 2.45 28.50
C LYS A 14 47.41 1.59 27.26
N VAL A 15 46.29 0.90 27.10
CA VAL A 15 45.92 0.23 25.85
C VAL A 15 45.60 1.30 24.82
N GLN A 16 46.45 1.41 23.82
CA GLN A 16 46.22 2.27 22.64
C GLN A 16 45.22 1.56 21.71
N ILE A 17 43.96 2.03 21.71
CA ILE A 17 42.98 1.57 20.75
C ILE A 17 43.20 2.37 19.46
N THR A 18 43.73 1.72 18.44
CA THR A 18 43.78 2.27 17.09
C THR A 18 42.35 2.25 16.51
N PRO A 19 41.81 3.39 16.04
CA PRO A 19 40.53 3.38 15.39
C PRO A 19 40.64 2.61 14.06
N LEU A 20 39.85 1.53 13.91
CA LEU A 20 39.63 0.90 12.63
C LEU A 20 38.92 1.90 11.72
N ALA A 21 39.51 2.21 10.57
CA ALA A 21 38.86 3.02 9.55
C ALA A 21 37.55 2.33 9.10
N PRO A 22 36.42 3.08 8.95
CA PRO A 22 35.21 2.51 8.43
C PRO A 22 35.44 2.11 6.97
N THR A 23 35.40 0.81 6.70
CA THR A 23 35.30 0.28 5.34
C THR A 23 33.99 0.77 4.75
N PRO A 24 33.94 1.45 3.59
CA PRO A 24 32.71 1.76 2.93
C PRO A 24 32.10 0.44 2.43
N SER A 25 31.14 -0.07 3.18
CA SER A 25 30.27 -1.14 2.72
C SER A 25 29.31 -0.52 1.70
N SER A 26 29.71 -0.52 0.44
CA SER A 26 28.79 -0.30 -0.66
C SER A 26 27.87 -1.54 -0.72
N ILE A 27 26.75 -1.46 -0.05
CA ILE A 27 25.62 -2.35 -0.34
C ILE A 27 25.17 -1.97 -1.75
N PRO A 28 25.26 -2.86 -2.74
CA PRO A 28 24.61 -2.59 -4.01
C PRO A 28 23.11 -2.52 -3.72
N VAL A 29 22.53 -1.33 -3.87
CA VAL A 29 21.09 -1.19 -4.03
C VAL A 29 20.77 -1.83 -5.39
N ALA A 30 20.61 -3.14 -5.38
CA ALA A 30 19.94 -3.83 -6.46
C ALA A 30 18.46 -3.43 -6.36
N GLY A 31 18.10 -2.32 -7.01
CA GLY A 31 16.71 -2.10 -7.36
C GLY A 31 16.27 -3.29 -8.20
N PRO A 32 15.11 -3.92 -7.90
CA PRO A 32 14.57 -4.90 -8.80
C PRO A 32 14.14 -4.15 -10.07
N THR A 33 14.95 -4.23 -11.11
CA THR A 33 14.47 -4.15 -12.48
C THR A 33 13.69 -5.44 -12.74
N ALA A 34 12.51 -5.58 -12.14
CA ALA A 34 11.47 -6.40 -12.74
C ALA A 34 11.16 -5.70 -14.06
N GLU A 35 11.47 -6.35 -15.18
CA GLU A 35 11.23 -5.77 -16.48
C GLU A 35 9.76 -5.36 -16.57
N VAL A 36 9.51 -4.08 -16.81
CA VAL A 36 8.18 -3.45 -16.98
C VAL A 36 7.34 -4.16 -18.06
N THR A 37 7.95 -5.05 -18.85
CA THR A 37 7.32 -5.89 -19.87
C THR A 37 6.35 -6.94 -19.31
N GLU A 38 6.41 -7.30 -18.03
CA GLU A 38 5.53 -8.32 -17.43
C GLU A 38 4.26 -7.73 -16.81
N VAL A 39 4.19 -6.39 -16.63
CA VAL A 39 3.02 -5.71 -16.03
C VAL A 39 2.06 -5.31 -17.16
N GLN A 40 1.41 -6.29 -17.78
CA GLN A 40 0.44 -6.13 -18.88
C GLN A 40 -0.68 -7.17 -18.82
N GLY A 41 -1.73 -6.97 -19.63
CA GLY A 41 -2.85 -7.88 -19.77
C GLY A 41 -3.76 -7.90 -18.55
N PHE A 42 -3.86 -6.76 -17.83
CA PHE A 42 -4.90 -6.55 -16.84
C PHE A 42 -6.18 -6.07 -17.51
N ILE A 43 -7.30 -6.49 -16.99
CA ILE A 43 -8.59 -5.86 -17.27
C ILE A 43 -8.93 -4.86 -16.16
N PHE A 44 -9.77 -3.88 -16.45
CA PHE A 44 -10.25 -2.98 -15.41
C PHE A 44 -11.02 -3.75 -14.34
N PRO A 45 -10.78 -3.44 -13.04
CA PRO A 45 -11.42 -4.14 -11.93
C PRO A 45 -12.92 -3.83 -11.78
N ILE A 46 -13.41 -2.84 -12.53
CA ILE A 46 -14.83 -2.50 -12.68
C ILE A 46 -15.16 -2.54 -14.17
N GLU A 47 -16.23 -3.22 -14.55
CA GLU A 47 -16.63 -3.40 -15.94
C GLU A 47 -16.93 -2.08 -16.63
N GLY A 48 -16.31 -1.87 -17.79
CA GLY A 48 -16.47 -0.66 -18.58
C GLY A 48 -15.75 0.58 -18.03
N ALA A 49 -15.02 0.44 -16.91
CA ALA A 49 -14.23 1.55 -16.37
C ALA A 49 -13.06 1.94 -17.29
N CYS A 50 -12.55 3.13 -17.07
CA CYS A 50 -11.30 3.65 -17.63
C CYS A 50 -10.44 4.28 -16.53
N LEU A 51 -9.18 4.59 -16.81
CA LEU A 51 -8.35 5.36 -15.89
C LEU A 51 -8.95 6.76 -15.67
N PRO A 52 -8.90 7.30 -14.44
CA PRO A 52 -9.38 8.64 -14.16
C PRO A 52 -8.55 9.67 -14.91
N SER A 53 -9.18 10.75 -15.36
CA SER A 53 -8.50 11.88 -15.98
C SER A 53 -7.76 12.76 -14.96
N ASN A 54 -8.22 12.76 -13.72
CA ASN A 54 -7.62 13.49 -12.60
C ASN A 54 -6.42 12.74 -12.04
N ASP A 55 -5.24 13.36 -12.06
CA ASP A 55 -4.01 12.77 -11.52
C ASP A 55 -4.03 12.64 -9.98
N ASP A 56 -4.90 13.37 -9.28
CA ASP A 56 -5.09 13.18 -7.84
C ASP A 56 -5.69 11.80 -7.47
N LEU A 57 -6.29 11.12 -8.44
CA LEU A 57 -6.81 9.77 -8.29
C LEU A 57 -5.81 8.67 -8.71
N MET A 58 -4.60 9.08 -9.13
CA MET A 58 -3.53 8.19 -9.57
C MET A 58 -2.46 7.99 -8.47
N PRO A 59 -1.60 6.97 -8.58
CA PRO A 59 -0.47 6.79 -7.67
C PRO A 59 0.45 8.01 -7.58
N ASN A 60 1.06 8.20 -6.42
CA ASN A 60 1.93 9.30 -6.01
C ASN A 60 1.20 10.61 -5.71
N ALA A 61 -0.10 10.72 -5.89
CA ALA A 61 -0.85 11.90 -5.47
C ALA A 61 -0.75 12.09 -3.94
N PRO A 62 -0.65 13.34 -3.46
CA PRO A 62 -0.68 13.62 -2.02
C PRO A 62 -2.00 13.18 -1.40
N ARG A 63 -1.93 12.67 -0.17
CA ARG A 63 -3.09 12.39 0.68
C ARG A 63 -2.96 13.22 1.94
N GLU A 64 -3.45 14.48 1.86
CA GLU A 64 -3.28 15.49 2.91
C GLU A 64 -3.88 15.04 4.25
N TYR A 65 -5.03 14.36 4.23
CA TYR A 65 -5.72 13.88 5.43
C TYR A 65 -4.87 12.94 6.31
N ARG A 66 -3.84 12.32 5.73
CA ARG A 66 -2.93 11.43 6.47
C ARG A 66 -1.44 11.80 6.31
N ASN A 67 -1.12 12.95 5.73
CA ASN A 67 0.28 13.36 5.40
C ASN A 67 1.04 12.27 4.63
N GLY A 68 0.35 11.57 3.73
CA GLY A 68 0.89 10.42 3.02
C GLY A 68 0.76 10.53 1.50
N ILE A 69 1.10 9.43 0.84
CA ILE A 69 1.10 9.32 -0.63
C ILE A 69 0.14 8.22 -1.05
N HIS A 70 -0.61 8.47 -2.12
CA HIS A 70 -1.49 7.51 -2.76
C HIS A 70 -0.70 6.36 -3.40
N GLN A 71 -1.11 5.13 -3.18
CA GLN A 71 -0.37 3.95 -3.65
C GLN A 71 -1.08 3.19 -4.76
N GLY A 72 -2.26 3.66 -5.17
CA GLY A 72 -3.09 3.01 -6.17
C GLY A 72 -3.85 3.98 -7.05
N VAL A 73 -4.82 3.45 -7.78
CA VAL A 73 -5.80 4.21 -8.56
C VAL A 73 -7.13 4.16 -7.84
N ASP A 74 -7.77 5.32 -7.65
CA ASP A 74 -9.12 5.41 -7.11
C ASP A 74 -10.14 5.49 -8.24
N PHE A 75 -11.10 4.56 -8.26
CA PHE A 75 -12.17 4.49 -9.22
C PHE A 75 -13.47 5.04 -8.61
N TYR A 76 -13.78 6.30 -8.93
CA TYR A 76 -15.01 6.99 -8.53
C TYR A 76 -16.04 7.05 -9.65
N GLY A 77 -17.31 7.16 -9.29
CA GLY A 77 -18.37 7.46 -10.24
C GLY A 77 -18.20 8.84 -10.87
N GLY A 78 -18.24 8.91 -12.20
CA GLY A 78 -18.09 10.16 -12.95
C GLY A 78 -16.72 10.38 -13.57
N ASP A 79 -15.63 9.94 -12.92
CA ASP A 79 -14.26 10.12 -13.43
C ASP A 79 -13.74 8.92 -14.22
N ASN A 80 -14.38 7.77 -14.10
CA ASN A 80 -13.91 6.48 -14.59
C ASN A 80 -14.80 5.87 -15.67
N CYS A 81 -15.42 6.67 -16.54
CA CYS A 81 -16.26 6.28 -17.69
C CYS A 81 -17.60 5.58 -17.35
N VAL A 82 -17.81 5.12 -16.12
CA VAL A 82 -19.00 4.41 -15.68
C VAL A 82 -19.49 4.94 -14.33
N SER A 83 -20.75 4.68 -14.02
CA SER A 83 -21.29 4.95 -12.68
C SER A 83 -20.71 3.94 -11.69
N ILE A 84 -20.09 4.44 -10.62
CA ILE A 84 -19.58 3.62 -9.52
C ILE A 84 -20.28 4.10 -8.25
N VAL A 85 -20.96 3.16 -7.60
CA VAL A 85 -21.77 3.40 -6.40
C VAL A 85 -21.55 2.26 -5.41
N ARG A 86 -22.08 2.40 -4.21
CA ARG A 86 -22.10 1.31 -3.24
C ARG A 86 -22.64 0.03 -3.86
N GLY A 87 -21.90 -1.08 -3.72
CA GLY A 87 -22.32 -2.37 -4.24
C GLY A 87 -21.99 -2.62 -5.72
N THR A 88 -21.31 -1.69 -6.41
CA THR A 88 -20.79 -1.95 -7.75
C THR A 88 -19.84 -3.15 -7.71
N PRO A 89 -19.98 -4.17 -8.59
CA PRO A 89 -19.12 -5.35 -8.59
C PRO A 89 -17.66 -5.01 -8.84
N VAL A 90 -16.79 -5.58 -8.01
CA VAL A 90 -15.32 -5.52 -8.14
C VAL A 90 -14.83 -6.86 -8.66
N ARG A 91 -14.03 -6.86 -9.71
CA ARG A 91 -13.55 -8.07 -10.40
C ARG A 91 -12.03 -8.20 -10.33
N ALA A 92 -11.54 -9.43 -10.35
CA ALA A 92 -10.11 -9.72 -10.46
C ALA A 92 -9.57 -9.16 -11.78
N ALA A 93 -8.62 -8.24 -11.70
CA ALA A 93 -8.03 -7.60 -12.87
C ALA A 93 -7.16 -8.55 -13.71
N LYS A 94 -6.71 -9.66 -13.12
CA LYS A 94 -5.93 -10.72 -13.75
C LYS A 94 -6.15 -12.03 -12.99
N ALA A 95 -5.99 -13.17 -13.66
CA ALA A 95 -6.06 -14.47 -13.00
C ALA A 95 -4.95 -14.63 -11.96
N GLY A 96 -5.25 -15.29 -10.83
CA GLY A 96 -4.28 -15.48 -9.75
C GLY A 96 -4.85 -16.22 -8.56
N ARG A 97 -4.12 -16.15 -7.45
CA ARG A 97 -4.53 -16.78 -6.19
C ARG A 97 -4.79 -15.73 -5.13
N VAL A 98 -5.90 -15.83 -4.45
CA VAL A 98 -6.22 -14.93 -3.31
C VAL A 98 -5.25 -15.23 -2.17
N ILE A 99 -4.50 -14.20 -1.74
CA ILE A 99 -3.55 -14.27 -0.63
C ILE A 99 -4.05 -13.50 0.60
N ARG A 100 -5.07 -12.68 0.44
CA ARG A 100 -5.78 -11.99 1.51
C ARG A 100 -7.26 -11.82 1.16
N ALA A 101 -8.13 -12.08 2.13
CA ALA A 101 -9.55 -11.76 2.09
C ALA A 101 -9.97 -11.35 3.50
N THR A 102 -10.34 -10.08 3.70
CA THR A 102 -10.68 -9.54 5.03
C THR A 102 -12.16 -9.82 5.33
N LEU A 103 -12.51 -11.10 5.52
CA LEU A 103 -13.89 -11.57 5.72
C LEU A 103 -14.51 -11.04 7.03
N ASN A 104 -13.70 -10.98 8.10
CA ASN A 104 -14.14 -10.56 9.44
C ASN A 104 -13.80 -9.08 9.71
N TYR A 105 -13.86 -8.24 8.67
CA TYR A 105 -13.66 -6.81 8.83
C TYR A 105 -14.79 -6.21 9.67
N HIS A 106 -14.45 -5.34 10.62
CA HIS A 106 -15.37 -4.43 11.28
C HIS A 106 -15.09 -2.99 10.81
N ASP A 107 -16.11 -2.19 10.69
CA ASP A 107 -15.95 -0.79 10.29
C ASP A 107 -15.23 0.01 11.40
N LEU A 108 -14.50 1.05 11.01
CA LEU A 108 -13.82 1.94 11.95
C LEU A 108 -14.80 2.49 12.98
N THR A 109 -14.36 2.59 14.21
CA THR A 109 -15.02 3.33 15.28
C THR A 109 -14.40 4.72 15.43
N TRP A 110 -15.10 5.64 16.10
CA TRP A 110 -14.56 6.97 16.40
C TRP A 110 -13.26 6.91 17.21
N ASP A 111 -13.16 6.00 18.17
CA ASP A 111 -11.97 5.82 19.00
C ASP A 111 -10.77 5.35 18.17
N GLU A 112 -11.00 4.42 17.24
CA GLU A 112 -9.97 3.93 16.32
C GLU A 112 -9.52 5.02 15.34
N LEU A 113 -10.45 5.79 14.78
CA LEU A 113 -10.11 6.92 13.90
C LEU A 113 -9.30 7.98 14.66
N GLN A 114 -9.66 8.27 15.91
CA GLN A 114 -8.89 9.18 16.73
C GLN A 114 -7.47 8.66 16.99
N ALA A 115 -7.32 7.38 17.35
CA ALA A 115 -6.02 6.75 17.55
C ALA A 115 -5.15 6.78 16.28
N LEU A 116 -5.75 6.54 15.11
CA LEU A 116 -5.07 6.68 13.82
C LEU A 116 -4.59 8.12 13.61
N ASN A 117 -5.43 9.12 13.85
CA ASN A 117 -5.08 10.53 13.71
C ASN A 117 -3.93 10.95 14.65
N GLU A 118 -3.90 10.44 15.88
CA GLU A 118 -2.79 10.67 16.80
C GLU A 118 -1.47 10.12 16.27
N ARG A 119 -1.48 8.92 15.70
CA ARG A 119 -0.30 8.32 15.06
C ARG A 119 0.13 9.07 13.80
N LEU A 120 -0.81 9.55 12.99
CA LEU A 120 -0.52 10.42 11.84
C LEU A 120 0.16 11.73 12.27
N ALA A 121 -0.26 12.33 13.38
CA ALA A 121 0.36 13.53 13.95
C ALA A 121 1.81 13.27 14.42
N LEU A 122 2.16 12.03 14.74
CA LEU A 122 3.53 11.59 15.05
C LEU A 122 4.38 11.31 13.81
N GLY A 123 3.83 11.45 12.60
CA GLY A 123 4.54 11.23 11.34
C GLY A 123 4.54 9.78 10.84
N GLU A 124 3.65 8.93 11.36
CA GLU A 124 3.58 7.50 11.02
C GLU A 124 2.74 7.20 9.77
N ALA A 125 2.55 8.17 8.89
CA ALA A 125 1.68 8.07 7.71
C ALA A 125 1.98 6.88 6.77
N ASN A 126 3.20 6.37 6.78
CA ASN A 126 3.64 5.23 5.96
C ASN A 126 3.77 3.92 6.76
N ASP A 127 3.34 3.92 8.02
CA ASP A 127 3.30 2.69 8.81
C ASP A 127 2.33 1.69 8.18
N PRO A 128 2.76 0.43 7.98
CA PRO A 128 1.92 -0.58 7.32
C PRO A 128 0.57 -0.81 7.98
N ASP A 129 0.49 -0.74 9.32
CA ASP A 129 -0.75 -0.96 10.06
C ASP A 129 -1.73 0.21 9.87
N ILE A 130 -1.22 1.44 9.78
CA ILE A 130 -2.03 2.63 9.48
C ILE A 130 -2.58 2.56 8.06
N LEU A 131 -1.72 2.24 7.09
CA LEU A 131 -2.15 2.05 5.70
C LEU A 131 -3.17 0.93 5.57
N ASP A 132 -3.00 -0.14 6.34
CA ASP A 132 -3.92 -1.26 6.35
C ASP A 132 -5.30 -0.89 6.92
N ALA A 133 -5.32 -0.16 8.03
CA ALA A 133 -6.56 0.33 8.63
C ALA A 133 -7.34 1.24 7.66
N PHE A 134 -6.66 2.19 7.01
CA PHE A 134 -7.29 3.07 6.03
C PHE A 134 -7.75 2.35 4.76
N ARG A 135 -7.13 1.22 4.35
CA ARG A 135 -7.63 0.41 3.23
C ARG A 135 -8.95 -0.31 3.54
N GLY A 136 -9.26 -0.52 4.79
CA GLY A 136 -10.51 -1.17 5.20
C GLY A 136 -10.61 -2.63 4.79
N ARG A 137 -11.78 -3.05 4.31
CA ARG A 137 -12.02 -4.42 3.79
C ARG A 137 -11.30 -4.60 2.46
N GLN A 138 -10.49 -5.65 2.35
CA GLN A 138 -9.58 -5.86 1.23
C GLN A 138 -9.62 -7.29 0.69
N VAL A 139 -9.32 -7.41 -0.61
CA VAL A 139 -8.87 -8.65 -1.25
C VAL A 139 -7.53 -8.39 -1.93
N TRP A 140 -6.59 -9.34 -1.80
CA TRP A 140 -5.31 -9.31 -2.53
C TRP A 140 -5.18 -10.57 -3.36
N VAL A 141 -4.73 -10.42 -4.61
CA VAL A 141 -4.54 -11.52 -5.56
C VAL A 141 -3.09 -11.55 -6.00
N ASP A 142 -2.42 -12.67 -5.79
CA ASP A 142 -1.06 -12.97 -6.26
C ASP A 142 -1.14 -13.59 -7.67
N HIS A 143 -0.47 -12.98 -8.62
CA HIS A 143 -0.41 -13.39 -10.02
C HIS A 143 0.88 -14.17 -10.36
N GLY A 144 1.72 -14.43 -9.35
CA GLY A 144 3.06 -14.99 -9.52
C GLY A 144 4.12 -13.94 -9.86
N GLY A 145 5.39 -14.34 -9.82
CA GLY A 145 6.52 -13.43 -10.15
C GLY A 145 6.67 -12.21 -9.26
N GLY A 146 6.03 -12.18 -8.08
CA GLY A 146 5.99 -11.03 -7.20
C GLY A 146 4.98 -9.95 -7.59
N LEU A 147 4.07 -10.27 -8.53
CA LEU A 147 3.01 -9.38 -8.99
C LEU A 147 1.75 -9.61 -8.17
N VAL A 148 1.26 -8.58 -7.48
CA VAL A 148 0.07 -8.63 -6.62
C VAL A 148 -0.85 -7.48 -6.93
N THR A 149 -2.16 -7.73 -7.02
CA THR A 149 -3.18 -6.68 -7.00
C THR A 149 -3.90 -6.63 -5.66
N ARG A 150 -4.27 -5.41 -5.24
CA ARG A 150 -5.03 -5.18 -4.02
C ARG A 150 -6.26 -4.36 -4.34
N TYR A 151 -7.37 -4.75 -3.74
CA TYR A 151 -8.69 -4.15 -3.89
C TYR A 151 -9.15 -3.73 -2.50
N ALA A 152 -9.38 -2.45 -2.28
CA ALA A 152 -9.65 -1.88 -0.95
C ALA A 152 -10.94 -1.07 -0.92
N HIS A 153 -11.33 -0.62 0.27
CA HIS A 153 -12.57 0.09 0.59
C HIS A 153 -13.85 -0.70 0.25
N MET A 154 -13.75 -2.04 0.24
CA MET A 154 -14.86 -2.88 -0.20
C MET A 154 -16.01 -2.86 0.82
N GLU A 155 -17.26 -2.86 0.32
CA GLU A 155 -18.48 -3.06 1.11
C GLU A 155 -18.59 -4.49 1.62
N GLY A 156 -18.25 -5.45 0.75
CA GLY A 156 -18.31 -6.87 1.04
C GLY A 156 -17.43 -7.68 0.09
N ILE A 157 -17.13 -8.90 0.50
CA ILE A 157 -16.40 -9.89 -0.30
C ILE A 157 -17.42 -10.88 -0.87
N ALA A 158 -17.27 -11.23 -2.15
CA ALA A 158 -18.17 -12.15 -2.84
C ALA A 158 -18.14 -13.56 -2.22
N PRO A 159 -19.26 -14.28 -2.21
CA PRO A 159 -19.32 -15.65 -1.70
C PRO A 159 -18.28 -16.55 -2.39
N GLY A 160 -17.56 -17.34 -1.62
CA GLY A 160 -16.54 -18.27 -2.13
C GLY A 160 -15.17 -17.65 -2.36
N ILE A 161 -14.98 -16.36 -2.16
CA ILE A 161 -13.66 -15.70 -2.17
C ILE A 161 -13.06 -15.79 -0.77
N ASP A 162 -11.96 -16.54 -0.68
CA ASP A 162 -11.19 -16.73 0.57
C ASP A 162 -9.71 -16.96 0.24
N ILE A 163 -8.85 -16.88 1.24
CA ILE A 163 -7.41 -17.14 1.10
C ILE A 163 -7.19 -18.53 0.49
N GLY A 164 -6.34 -18.57 -0.54
CA GLY A 164 -5.99 -19.80 -1.24
C GLY A 164 -6.87 -20.13 -2.44
N VAL A 165 -8.00 -19.45 -2.63
CA VAL A 165 -8.86 -19.61 -3.81
C VAL A 165 -8.13 -19.09 -5.06
N THR A 166 -8.20 -19.85 -6.16
CA THR A 166 -7.78 -19.36 -7.47
C THR A 166 -8.94 -18.65 -8.15
N VAL A 167 -8.66 -17.49 -8.73
CA VAL A 167 -9.63 -16.66 -9.44
C VAL A 167 -9.17 -16.43 -10.87
N GLU A 168 -10.14 -16.38 -11.78
CA GLU A 168 -9.91 -16.01 -13.17
C GLU A 168 -10.01 -14.49 -13.34
N ALA A 169 -9.39 -13.94 -14.40
CA ALA A 169 -9.60 -12.55 -14.77
C ALA A 169 -11.09 -12.28 -15.02
N GLY A 170 -11.64 -11.21 -14.45
CA GLY A 170 -13.06 -10.89 -14.53
C GLY A 170 -13.96 -11.58 -13.50
N GLN A 171 -13.44 -12.51 -12.71
CA GLN A 171 -14.21 -13.13 -11.63
C GLN A 171 -14.51 -12.09 -10.55
N GLU A 172 -15.76 -12.07 -10.06
CA GLU A 172 -16.20 -11.17 -9.00
C GLU A 172 -15.48 -11.49 -7.69
N LEU A 173 -14.88 -10.46 -7.08
CA LEU A 173 -14.18 -10.54 -5.79
C LEU A 173 -15.03 -9.96 -4.64
N GLY A 174 -15.94 -9.04 -4.97
CA GLY A 174 -16.78 -8.36 -4.00
C GLY A 174 -17.36 -7.07 -4.56
N TYR A 175 -17.57 -6.09 -3.70
CA TYR A 175 -18.40 -4.92 -4.01
C TYR A 175 -17.77 -3.64 -3.52
N VAL A 176 -17.89 -2.55 -4.28
CA VAL A 176 -17.45 -1.20 -3.91
C VAL A 176 -18.16 -0.74 -2.65
N GLY A 177 -17.39 -0.15 -1.75
CA GLY A 177 -17.83 0.49 -0.52
C GLY A 177 -17.02 1.74 -0.20
N GLU A 178 -16.92 2.05 1.08
CA GLU A 178 -16.10 3.13 1.64
C GLU A 178 -15.41 2.71 2.95
N SER A 179 -15.28 1.40 3.18
CA SER A 179 -14.71 0.86 4.42
C SER A 179 -13.28 1.37 4.64
N GLY A 180 -12.95 1.76 5.87
CA GLY A 180 -11.62 2.27 6.24
C GLY A 180 -11.37 3.73 5.88
N THR A 181 -12.25 4.40 5.13
CA THR A 181 -12.15 5.84 4.93
C THR A 181 -12.60 6.61 6.19
N PRO A 182 -12.02 7.77 6.50
CA PRO A 182 -12.54 8.63 7.57
C PRO A 182 -13.99 9.03 7.35
N GLU A 183 -14.39 9.20 6.09
CA GLU A 183 -15.73 9.61 5.67
C GLU A 183 -16.79 8.56 5.98
N SER A 184 -16.41 7.28 6.06
CA SER A 184 -17.35 6.21 6.51
C SER A 184 -17.96 6.50 7.88
N LEU A 185 -17.30 7.34 8.71
CA LEU A 185 -17.78 7.83 10.00
C LEU A 185 -18.26 9.28 9.95
N THR A 186 -17.51 10.18 9.29
CA THR A 186 -17.74 11.62 9.35
C THR A 186 -18.81 12.10 8.37
N ALA A 187 -18.95 11.41 7.23
CA ALA A 187 -19.90 11.72 6.14
C ALA A 187 -20.29 10.46 5.38
N PRO A 188 -20.95 9.47 6.02
CA PRO A 188 -21.25 8.18 5.40
C PRO A 188 -21.98 8.32 4.06
N GLY A 189 -21.51 7.59 3.06
CA GLY A 189 -22.09 7.57 1.72
C GLY A 189 -21.50 8.56 0.74
N THR A 190 -20.44 9.27 1.10
CA THR A 190 -19.83 10.29 0.23
C THR A 190 -18.57 9.80 -0.48
N GLU A 191 -17.96 8.69 -0.03
CA GLU A 191 -16.66 8.21 -0.52
C GLU A 191 -16.72 6.79 -1.12
N TYR A 192 -17.84 6.44 -1.77
CA TYR A 192 -17.91 5.15 -2.46
C TYR A 192 -16.97 5.10 -3.66
N HIS A 193 -15.90 4.33 -3.54
CA HIS A 193 -14.93 4.10 -4.60
C HIS A 193 -14.20 2.76 -4.43
N LEU A 194 -13.54 2.32 -5.47
CA LEU A 194 -12.56 1.24 -5.39
C LEU A 194 -11.16 1.84 -5.38
N HIS A 195 -10.40 1.62 -4.32
CA HIS A 195 -8.95 1.82 -4.32
C HIS A 195 -8.27 0.54 -4.83
N PHE A 196 -7.54 0.66 -5.95
CA PHE A 196 -6.89 -0.45 -6.64
C PHE A 196 -5.39 -0.24 -6.75
N GLU A 197 -4.60 -1.21 -6.27
CA GLU A 197 -3.14 -1.17 -6.32
C GLU A 197 -2.59 -2.31 -7.17
N ILE A 198 -1.51 -2.04 -7.92
CA ILE A 198 -0.65 -3.06 -8.55
C ILE A 198 0.70 -2.99 -7.85
N TRP A 199 1.17 -4.11 -7.33
CA TRP A 199 2.47 -4.22 -6.65
C TRP A 199 3.40 -5.14 -7.43
N VAL A 200 4.68 -4.74 -7.52
CA VAL A 200 5.76 -5.52 -8.09
C VAL A 200 6.83 -5.67 -7.01
N GLY A 201 6.93 -6.85 -6.44
CA GLY A 201 7.74 -7.08 -5.23
C GLY A 201 7.25 -6.20 -4.07
N ASN A 202 8.11 -5.32 -3.58
CA ASN A 202 7.84 -4.46 -2.42
C ASN A 202 7.41 -3.02 -2.81
N HIS A 203 7.16 -2.75 -4.08
CA HIS A 203 6.84 -1.43 -4.59
C HIS A 203 5.50 -1.43 -5.34
N TYR A 204 4.70 -0.38 -5.14
CA TYR A 204 3.53 -0.19 -6.00
C TYR A 204 3.96 0.34 -7.38
N LEU A 205 3.20 0.00 -8.41
CA LEU A 205 3.50 0.36 -9.79
C LEU A 205 3.60 1.89 -9.95
N GLY A 206 4.73 2.35 -10.46
CA GLY A 206 5.00 3.77 -10.67
C GLY A 206 5.44 4.54 -9.42
N GLN A 207 5.80 3.86 -8.32
CA GLN A 207 6.25 4.50 -7.09
C GLN A 207 7.37 5.51 -7.33
N GLY A 208 7.13 6.78 -6.94
CA GLY A 208 8.10 7.86 -7.04
C GLY A 208 8.28 8.43 -8.45
N LEU A 209 7.55 7.96 -9.46
CA LEU A 209 7.58 8.51 -10.81
C LEU A 209 6.66 9.75 -10.95
N PRO A 210 6.95 10.65 -11.90
CA PRO A 210 6.07 11.78 -12.20
C PRO A 210 4.73 11.30 -12.80
N PRO A 211 3.64 12.11 -12.68
CA PRO A 211 2.29 11.68 -13.05
C PRO A 211 2.15 11.13 -14.48
N GLY A 212 2.79 11.75 -15.46
CA GLY A 212 2.72 11.30 -16.86
C GLY A 212 3.34 9.90 -17.08
N GLU A 213 4.43 9.58 -16.36
CA GLU A 213 5.05 8.25 -16.43
C GLU A 213 4.21 7.20 -15.70
N VAL A 214 3.63 7.57 -14.55
CA VAL A 214 2.68 6.69 -13.83
C VAL A 214 1.51 6.35 -14.74
N ARG A 215 0.89 7.34 -15.37
CA ARG A 215 -0.24 7.16 -16.30
C ARG A 215 0.11 6.21 -17.43
N ALA A 216 1.26 6.43 -18.10
CA ALA A 216 1.73 5.57 -19.19
C ALA A 216 1.94 4.11 -18.74
N LEU A 217 2.44 3.88 -17.51
CA LEU A 217 2.56 2.53 -16.95
C LEU A 217 1.21 1.85 -16.74
N TYR A 218 0.22 2.57 -16.22
CA TYR A 218 -1.12 2.02 -16.01
C TYR A 218 -1.86 1.80 -17.34
N GLU A 219 -1.73 2.71 -18.31
CA GLU A 219 -2.25 2.51 -19.67
C GLU A 219 -1.66 1.23 -20.29
N LYS A 220 -0.35 1.01 -20.11
CA LYS A 220 0.31 -0.21 -20.57
C LYS A 220 -0.18 -1.44 -19.80
N ALA A 221 -0.34 -1.36 -18.48
CA ALA A 221 -0.82 -2.47 -17.66
C ALA A 221 -2.21 -2.95 -18.12
N PHE A 222 -3.10 -2.03 -18.46
CA PHE A 222 -4.46 -2.33 -18.95
C PHE A 222 -4.55 -2.50 -20.48
N SER A 223 -3.42 -2.51 -21.19
CA SER A 223 -3.41 -2.89 -22.60
C SER A 223 -3.41 -4.42 -22.77
N PRO A 224 -4.03 -4.94 -23.84
CA PRO A 224 -4.05 -6.36 -24.18
C PRO A 224 -2.67 -6.98 -24.33
#